data_cec370b9336307157f5591a004f35a25
#
_entry.id   cec370b9336307157f5591a004f35a25
#
_cell.length_a   1.000
_cell.length_b   1.000
_cell.length_c   1.000
_cell.angle_alpha   90.00
_cell.angle_beta   90.00
_cell.angle_gamma   90.00
#
_symmetry.space_group_name_H-M   'P 1'
#
loop_
_entity.id
_entity.type
_entity.pdbx_description
1 polymer ?
#
loop_
_entity_poly.entity_id
_entity_poly.type
_entity_poly.pdbx_seq_one_letter_code
_entity_poly.pdbx_strand_id
1 'polypeptide(L)' 'MSSLAEIPLGRAVTVRGVGGSRAFRRRLLEMGLVPGTEIRVVTVAPLGDPLRIEVRGGQWSIRRAEAAQIEVA' A
#
# COMPACT_ATOMS: atom_id res chain seq x y z
N MET A 1 6.67 -12.40 -6.11
CA MET A 1 6.31 -10.98 -5.95
C MET A 1 6.22 -10.63 -4.49
N SER A 2 6.45 -9.37 -4.14
CA SER A 2 6.48 -8.95 -2.75
C SER A 2 5.20 -8.21 -2.39
N SER A 3 4.89 -8.17 -1.10
CA SER A 3 3.80 -7.30 -0.62
C SER A 3 4.38 -5.94 -0.24
N LEU A 4 3.51 -4.95 -0.18
CA LEU A 4 3.92 -3.61 0.22
C LEU A 4 4.51 -3.60 1.64
N ALA A 5 4.08 -4.50 2.51
CA ALA A 5 4.58 -4.60 3.88
C ALA A 5 6.07 -4.97 3.93
N GLU A 6 6.62 -5.55 2.85
CA GLU A 6 8.02 -5.96 2.79
C GLU A 6 8.94 -4.92 2.16
N ILE A 7 8.39 -3.84 1.62
CA ILE A 7 9.17 -2.86 0.87
C ILE A 7 9.79 -1.83 1.81
N PRO A 8 11.08 -1.53 1.62
CA PRO A 8 11.75 -0.51 2.44
C PRO A 8 11.12 0.85 2.32
N LEU A 9 11.16 1.60 3.41
CA LEU A 9 10.67 2.97 3.47
C LEU A 9 11.32 3.80 2.37
N GLY A 10 10.51 4.58 1.67
CA GLY A 10 10.97 5.51 0.65
C GLY A 10 11.12 4.93 -0.75
N ARG A 11 11.04 3.61 -0.91
CA ARG A 11 11.17 3.01 -2.24
C ARG A 11 9.84 3.05 -2.99
N ALA A 12 9.86 3.62 -4.19
CA ALA A 12 8.69 3.59 -5.06
C ALA A 12 8.57 2.21 -5.69
N VAL A 13 7.35 1.66 -5.67
CA VAL A 13 7.05 0.37 -6.30
C VAL A 13 5.73 0.49 -7.04
N THR A 14 5.45 -0.48 -7.89
CA THR A 14 4.23 -0.48 -8.70
C THR A 14 3.24 -1.51 -8.16
N VAL A 15 2.00 -1.11 -7.98
CA VAL A 15 0.93 -2.01 -7.55
C VAL A 15 0.69 -3.04 -8.66
N ARG A 16 0.67 -4.32 -8.29
CA ARG A 16 0.36 -5.42 -9.21
C ARG A 16 -1.03 -5.97 -8.97
N GLY A 17 -1.47 -6.00 -7.72
CA GLY A 17 -2.79 -6.51 -7.39
C GLY A 17 -3.09 -6.29 -5.93
N VAL A 18 -4.34 -6.49 -5.55
CA VAL A 18 -4.80 -6.34 -4.19
C VAL A 18 -5.62 -7.56 -3.81
N GLY A 19 -5.21 -8.22 -2.73
CA GLY A 19 -5.96 -9.35 -2.18
C GLY A 19 -6.92 -8.89 -1.10
N GLY A 20 -7.37 -9.84 -0.28
CA GLY A 20 -8.25 -9.57 0.84
C GLY A 20 -9.72 -9.55 0.46
N SER A 21 -10.56 -8.99 1.33
CA SER A 21 -12.00 -8.98 1.15
C SER A 21 -12.40 -8.05 0.00
N ARG A 22 -13.63 -8.25 -0.50
CA ARG A 22 -14.19 -7.39 -1.53
C ARG A 22 -14.28 -5.95 -1.03
N ALA A 23 -14.69 -5.74 0.22
CA ALA A 23 -14.82 -4.41 0.80
C ALA A 23 -13.47 -3.71 0.86
N PHE A 24 -12.42 -4.44 1.26
CA PHE A 24 -11.06 -3.91 1.30
C PHE A 24 -10.58 -3.52 -0.10
N ARG A 25 -10.75 -4.41 -1.07
CA ARG A 25 -10.34 -4.15 -2.45
C ARG A 25 -11.05 -2.93 -3.02
N ARG A 26 -12.36 -2.79 -2.75
CA ARG A 26 -13.12 -1.64 -3.21
C ARG A 26 -12.58 -0.34 -2.61
N ARG A 27 -12.26 -0.37 -1.31
CA ARG A 27 -11.70 0.81 -0.64
C ARG A 27 -10.39 1.25 -1.29
N LEU A 28 -9.53 0.30 -1.62
CA LEU A 28 -8.25 0.62 -2.24
C LEU A 28 -8.44 1.14 -3.66
N LEU A 29 -9.39 0.61 -4.41
CA LEU A 29 -9.71 1.14 -5.74
C LEU A 29 -10.15 2.59 -5.65
N GLU A 30 -10.96 2.93 -4.66
CA GLU A 30 -11.41 4.31 -4.45
C GLU A 30 -10.25 5.24 -4.10
N MET A 31 -9.21 4.71 -3.48
CA MET A 31 -7.98 5.46 -3.18
C MET A 31 -7.06 5.56 -4.39
N GLY A 32 -7.37 4.87 -5.49
CA GLY A 32 -6.56 4.89 -6.69
C GLY A 32 -5.50 3.80 -6.75
N LEU A 33 -5.54 2.80 -5.89
CA LEU A 33 -4.57 1.70 -5.90
C LEU A 33 -4.98 0.64 -6.92
N VAL A 34 -4.78 0.95 -8.19
CA VAL A 34 -5.05 0.02 -9.28
C VAL A 34 -3.73 -0.52 -9.83
N PRO A 35 -3.74 -1.68 -10.47
CA PRO A 35 -2.51 -2.21 -11.08
C PRO A 35 -1.84 -1.17 -11.98
N GLY A 36 -0.53 -1.03 -11.85
CA GLY A 36 0.25 -0.04 -12.60
C GLY A 36 0.47 1.26 -11.86
N THR A 37 -0.21 1.49 -10.74
CA THR A 37 -0.05 2.72 -9.96
C THR A 37 1.23 2.65 -9.12
N GLU A 38 1.99 3.75 -9.11
CA GLU A 38 3.16 3.84 -8.25
C GLU A 38 2.74 4.16 -6.81
N ILE A 39 3.38 3.51 -5.87
CA ILE A 39 3.08 3.66 -4.45
C ILE A 39 4.39 3.64 -3.66
N ARG A 40 4.42 4.38 -2.56
CA ARG A 40 5.60 4.49 -1.71
C ARG A 40 5.17 4.55 -0.25
N VAL A 41 5.89 3.83 0.61
CA VAL A 41 5.73 3.98 2.06
C VAL A 41 6.60 5.14 2.49
N VAL A 42 5.99 6.21 3.01
CA VAL A 42 6.74 7.42 3.35
C VAL A 42 7.08 7.53 4.84
N THR A 43 6.26 6.99 5.71
CA THR A 43 6.57 6.91 7.14
C THR A 43 5.96 5.66 7.75
N VAL A 44 6.50 5.27 8.91
CA VAL A 44 6.01 4.15 9.70
C VAL A 44 5.86 4.64 11.13
N ALA A 45 4.72 4.36 11.76
CA ALA A 45 4.49 4.74 13.15
C ALA A 45 5.53 4.07 14.06
N PRO A 46 5.82 4.65 15.24
CA PRO A 46 6.90 4.17 16.12
C PRO A 46 6.86 2.67 16.44
N LEU A 47 5.67 2.08 16.52
CA LEU A 47 5.54 0.65 16.82
C LEU A 47 5.41 -0.20 15.54
N GLY A 48 5.67 0.38 14.37
CA GLY A 48 5.62 -0.33 13.11
C GLY A 48 4.26 -0.32 12.42
N ASP A 49 3.26 0.33 13.00
CA ASP A 49 1.89 0.31 12.50
C ASP A 49 1.13 1.52 13.04
N PRO A 50 0.37 2.23 12.24
CA PRO A 50 0.14 2.04 10.80
C PRO A 50 1.28 2.57 9.93
N LEU A 51 1.21 2.23 8.65
CA LEU A 51 2.10 2.80 7.64
C LEU A 51 1.41 3.98 6.98
N ARG A 52 2.19 4.99 6.60
CA ARG A 52 1.69 6.07 5.75
C ARG A 52 2.21 5.86 4.35
N ILE A 53 1.31 5.84 3.39
CA ILE A 53 1.66 5.62 1.99
C ILE A 53 1.34 6.85 1.16
N GLU A 54 2.08 7.02 0.07
CA GLU A 54 1.85 8.09 -0.88
C GLU A 54 1.40 7.48 -2.21
N VAL A 55 0.27 7.94 -2.72
CA VAL A 55 -0.32 7.46 -3.98
C VAL A 55 -0.89 8.68 -4.69
N ARG A 56 -0.41 8.95 -5.92
CA ARG A 56 -0.96 10.01 -6.76
C ARG A 56 -0.98 11.38 -6.06
N GLY A 57 0.06 11.67 -5.30
CA GLY A 57 0.17 12.96 -4.61
C GLY A 57 -0.64 13.08 -3.34
N GLY A 58 -1.42 12.06 -2.99
CA GLY A 58 -2.14 12.02 -1.71
C GLY A 58 -1.46 11.07 -0.75
N GLN A 59 -1.75 11.22 0.53
CA GLN A 59 -1.21 10.34 1.55
C GLN A 59 -2.34 9.66 2.31
N TRP A 60 -2.13 8.38 2.62
CA TRP A 60 -3.12 7.56 3.29
C TRP A 60 -2.46 6.75 4.38
N SER A 61 -3.18 6.48 5.46
CA SER A 61 -2.71 5.55 6.50
C SER A 61 -3.34 4.19 6.26
N ILE A 62 -2.52 3.15 6.29
CA ILE A 62 -3.04 1.78 6.21
C ILE A 62 -2.35 0.93 7.25
N ARG A 63 -3.02 -0.12 7.70
CA ARG A 63 -2.45 -1.07 8.63
C ARG A 63 -1.43 -1.95 7.93
N ARG A 64 -0.42 -2.40 8.67
CA ARG A 64 0.59 -3.31 8.11
C ARG A 64 -0.05 -4.57 7.56
N ALA A 65 -1.06 -5.11 8.26
CA ALA A 65 -1.78 -6.29 7.77
C ALA A 65 -2.48 -6.02 6.44
N GLU A 66 -2.94 -4.79 6.22
CA GLU A 66 -3.54 -4.38 4.95
C GLU A 66 -2.48 -4.25 3.87
N ALA A 67 -1.31 -3.70 4.22
CA ALA A 67 -0.20 -3.58 3.28
C ALA A 67 0.26 -4.96 2.80
N ALA A 68 0.16 -5.97 3.65
CA ALA A 68 0.52 -7.34 3.30
C ALA A 68 -0.38 -7.91 2.21
N GLN A 69 -1.55 -7.33 1.99
CA GLN A 69 -2.48 -7.76 0.94
C GLN A 69 -2.27 -7.03 -0.38
N ILE A 70 -1.37 -6.04 -0.42
CA ILE A 70 -1.08 -5.29 -1.65
C ILE A 70 0.17 -5.88 -2.28
N GLU A 71 -0.01 -6.49 -3.45
CA GLU A 71 1.09 -7.10 -4.19
C GLU A 71 1.77 -6.05 -5.05
N VAL A 72 3.10 -5.98 -4.99
CA VAL A 72 3.88 -4.95 -5.69
C VAL A 72 5.05 -5.57 -6.43
N ALA A 73 5.57 -4.80 -7.36
CA ALA A 73 6.76 -5.16 -8.12
C ALA A 73 7.82 -4.08 -8.01
#